data_5bae68fe1b8da6a95dbe46968b758b09
#
_entry.id   5bae68fe1b8da6a95dbe46968b758b09
#
_cell.length_a   1.000
_cell.length_b   1.000
_cell.length_c   1.000
_cell.angle_alpha   90.00
_cell.angle_beta   90.00
_cell.angle_gamma   90.00
#
_symmetry.space_group_name_H-M   'P 1'
#
loop_
_entity.id
_entity.type
_entity.pdbx_description
1 polymer ?
#
loop_
_entity_poly.entity_id
_entity_poly.type
_entity_poly.pdbx_seq_one_letter_code
_entity_poly.pdbx_strand_id
1 'polypeptide(L)'
;MASALSAGLIGKRCAASDVLVIVPGEAVRQRSQDQGTHTAAGVTPQLAQQRIWILAVKPQQMKEVLLQCQPYVKDDTLIISVAAGIAAQSIAKWLAVNGKPHNRIIRAMPNTPAFIGCGATGLMALAAVEPNDKLIAETVFKTVGEFVWVDNDQAIDAVTAL
;
A
#
# COMPACT_ATOMS: atom_id res chain seq x y z
N MET A 1 8.46 2.46 -6.40
CA MET A 1 7.15 1.79 -6.58
C MET A 1 5.97 2.72 -6.32
N ALA A 2 5.96 3.47 -5.22
CA ALA A 2 4.88 4.42 -4.91
C ALA A 2 4.59 5.39 -6.08
N SER A 3 5.62 5.93 -6.71
CA SER A 3 5.46 6.84 -7.85
C SER A 3 4.77 6.19 -9.05
N ALA A 4 5.07 4.92 -9.32
CA ALA A 4 4.44 4.17 -10.41
C ALA A 4 2.95 3.95 -10.14
N LEU A 5 2.61 3.59 -8.91
CA LEU A 5 1.22 3.39 -8.50
C LEU A 5 0.43 4.70 -8.54
N SER A 6 1.00 5.79 -8.02
CA SER A 6 0.39 7.11 -8.09
C SER A 6 0.13 7.54 -9.54
N ALA A 7 1.13 7.40 -10.40
CA ALA A 7 1.00 7.74 -11.82
C ALA A 7 -0.05 6.88 -12.53
N GLY A 8 -0.16 5.61 -12.16
CA GLY A 8 -1.15 4.70 -12.72
C GLY A 8 -2.59 5.03 -12.29
N LEU A 9 -2.77 5.55 -11.08
CA LEU A 9 -4.08 5.83 -10.51
C LEU A 9 -4.61 7.22 -10.88
N ILE A 10 -3.75 8.25 -10.78
CA ILE A 10 -4.15 9.65 -10.97
C ILE A 10 -4.62 9.88 -12.40
N GLY A 11 -5.80 10.47 -12.53
CA GLY A 11 -6.42 10.78 -13.81
C GLY A 11 -7.11 9.61 -14.50
N LYS A 12 -6.89 8.37 -14.02
CA LYS A 12 -7.52 7.17 -14.56
C LYS A 12 -8.56 6.57 -13.64
N ARG A 13 -8.26 6.50 -12.33
CA ARG A 13 -9.10 5.87 -11.31
C ARG A 13 -9.48 6.81 -10.19
N CYS A 14 -8.70 7.88 -9.95
CA CYS A 14 -9.01 8.91 -8.96
C CYS A 14 -8.44 10.25 -9.39
N ALA A 15 -8.93 11.33 -8.78
CA ALA A 15 -8.34 12.64 -8.95
C ALA A 15 -7.07 12.76 -8.09
N ALA A 16 -6.12 13.60 -8.50
CA ALA A 16 -4.93 13.86 -7.71
C ALA A 16 -5.28 14.37 -6.31
N SER A 17 -6.33 15.18 -6.18
CA SER A 17 -6.82 15.71 -4.91
C SER A 17 -7.35 14.64 -3.95
N ASP A 18 -7.62 13.43 -4.42
CA ASP A 18 -8.05 12.28 -3.59
C ASP A 18 -6.87 11.51 -3.00
N VAL A 19 -5.63 11.88 -3.33
CA VAL A 19 -4.41 11.19 -2.94
C VAL A 19 -3.66 12.01 -1.90
N LEU A 20 -3.30 11.36 -0.78
CA LEU A 20 -2.40 11.90 0.22
C LEU A 20 -1.07 11.14 0.13
N VAL A 21 0.01 11.85 -0.17
CA VAL A 21 1.35 11.28 -0.23
C VAL A 21 2.12 11.69 1.03
N ILE A 22 2.54 10.71 1.81
CA ILE A 22 3.34 10.94 3.02
C ILE A 22 4.77 10.47 2.72
N VAL A 23 5.68 11.41 2.64
CA VAL A 23 7.08 11.14 2.35
C VAL A 23 7.99 12.21 2.98
N PRO A 24 9.09 11.82 3.67
CA PRO A 24 9.97 12.77 4.33
C PRO A 24 10.78 13.64 3.37
N GLY A 25 11.09 13.14 2.17
CA GLY A 25 11.91 13.86 1.20
C GLY A 25 11.19 15.05 0.58
N GLU A 26 11.76 16.25 0.72
CA GLU A 26 11.16 17.49 0.23
C GLU A 26 11.01 17.50 -1.30
N ALA A 27 12.02 17.03 -2.03
CA ALA A 27 11.98 17.00 -3.49
C ALA A 27 10.86 16.09 -4.02
N VAL A 28 10.62 14.95 -3.36
CA VAL A 28 9.54 14.02 -3.73
C VAL A 28 8.19 14.64 -3.39
N ARG A 29 8.07 15.29 -2.21
CA ARG A 29 6.84 16.01 -1.86
C ARG A 29 6.50 17.09 -2.87
N GLN A 30 7.48 17.88 -3.27
CA GLN A 30 7.26 18.95 -4.24
C GLN A 30 6.75 18.41 -5.57
N ARG A 31 7.33 17.32 -6.07
CA ARG A 31 6.85 16.67 -7.30
C ARG A 31 5.43 16.17 -7.18
N SER A 32 5.09 15.62 -6.02
CA SER A 32 3.71 15.15 -5.75
C SER A 32 2.74 16.32 -5.69
N GLN A 33 3.09 17.43 -5.05
CA GLN A 33 2.28 18.65 -5.01
C GLN A 33 2.07 19.21 -6.41
N ASP A 34 3.09 19.21 -7.26
CA ASP A 34 3.02 19.66 -8.64
C ASP A 34 2.03 18.82 -9.47
N GLN A 35 1.79 17.56 -9.07
CA GLN A 35 0.78 16.69 -9.66
C GLN A 35 -0.63 16.91 -9.09
N GLY A 36 -0.76 17.78 -8.09
CA GLY A 36 -2.04 18.12 -7.47
C GLY A 36 -2.44 17.28 -6.26
N THR A 37 -1.56 16.41 -5.75
CA THR A 37 -1.84 15.60 -4.57
C THR A 37 -1.68 16.40 -3.28
N HIS A 38 -2.34 15.96 -2.21
CA HIS A 38 -2.03 16.40 -0.86
C HIS A 38 -0.75 15.71 -0.39
N THR A 39 0.06 16.39 0.40
CA THR A 39 1.33 15.83 0.89
C THR A 39 1.55 16.12 2.36
N ALA A 40 2.34 15.28 3.01
CA ALA A 40 2.82 15.47 4.37
C ALA A 40 4.24 14.90 4.51
N ALA A 41 5.04 15.48 5.40
CA ALA A 41 6.40 15.02 5.68
C ALA A 41 6.44 13.79 6.59
N GLY A 42 5.39 13.55 7.34
CA GLY A 42 5.27 12.43 8.27
C GLY A 42 3.82 12.10 8.54
N VAL A 43 3.60 11.12 9.42
CA VAL A 43 2.27 10.68 9.80
C VAL A 43 1.45 11.85 10.37
N THR A 44 0.23 11.99 9.89
CA THR A 44 -0.67 13.11 10.20
C THR A 44 -2.08 12.58 10.51
N PRO A 45 -2.89 13.29 11.33
CA PRO A 45 -4.28 12.92 11.59
C PRO A 45 -5.16 12.80 10.35
N GLN A 46 -4.79 13.41 9.23
CA GLN A 46 -5.49 13.23 7.94
C GLN A 46 -5.51 11.78 7.47
N LEU A 47 -4.57 10.96 7.97
CA LEU A 47 -4.51 9.54 7.65
C LEU A 47 -5.78 8.79 8.08
N ALA A 48 -6.44 9.23 9.15
CA ALA A 48 -7.69 8.64 9.63
C ALA A 48 -8.85 8.77 8.62
N GLN A 49 -8.78 9.71 7.70
CA GLN A 49 -9.79 9.95 6.68
C GLN A 49 -9.57 9.09 5.42
N GLN A 50 -8.45 8.40 5.32
CA GLN A 50 -8.10 7.60 4.16
C GLN A 50 -8.55 6.13 4.38
N ARG A 51 -9.35 5.60 3.46
CA ARG A 51 -9.81 4.20 3.53
C ARG A 51 -8.79 3.20 3.03
N ILE A 52 -7.91 3.62 2.14
CA ILE A 52 -6.92 2.75 1.49
C ILE A 52 -5.53 3.32 1.77
N TRP A 53 -4.70 2.53 2.43
CA TRP A 53 -3.31 2.87 2.70
C TRP A 53 -2.40 1.96 1.89
N ILE A 54 -1.54 2.56 1.08
CA ILE A 54 -0.50 1.82 0.34
C ILE A 54 0.82 2.07 1.05
N LEU A 55 1.40 1.00 1.59
CA LEU A 55 2.65 1.05 2.35
C LEU A 55 3.81 0.76 1.40
N ALA A 56 4.54 1.81 1.02
CA ALA A 56 5.72 1.72 0.19
C ALA A 56 6.98 2.14 0.96
N VAL A 57 6.99 1.87 2.26
CA VAL A 57 8.08 2.17 3.19
C VAL A 57 9.14 1.06 3.09
N LYS A 58 10.41 1.43 3.30
CA LYS A 58 11.49 0.44 3.36
C LYS A 58 11.22 -0.56 4.50
N PRO A 59 11.52 -1.86 4.30
CA PRO A 59 11.24 -2.88 5.33
C PRO A 59 11.81 -2.56 6.70
N GLN A 60 13.00 -1.96 6.78
CA GLN A 60 13.67 -1.61 8.04
C GLN A 60 12.92 -0.54 8.84
N GLN A 61 12.11 0.28 8.17
CA GLN A 61 11.37 1.38 8.78
C GLN A 61 9.90 1.05 9.01
N MET A 62 9.42 -0.08 8.50
CA MET A 62 8.00 -0.43 8.47
C MET A 62 7.39 -0.45 9.88
N LYS A 63 8.02 -1.13 10.82
CA LYS A 63 7.50 -1.23 12.19
C LYS A 63 7.33 0.13 12.85
N GLU A 64 8.36 0.97 12.79
CA GLU A 64 8.33 2.31 13.38
C GLU A 64 7.23 3.18 12.76
N VAL A 65 7.12 3.18 11.44
CA VAL A 65 6.09 3.95 10.74
C VAL A 65 4.68 3.45 11.09
N LEU A 66 4.47 2.14 11.12
CA LEU A 66 3.15 1.57 11.42
C LEU A 66 2.74 1.82 12.87
N LEU A 67 3.65 1.83 13.82
CA LEU A 67 3.34 2.19 15.19
C LEU A 67 2.87 3.66 15.30
N GLN A 68 3.41 4.54 14.47
CA GLN A 68 2.93 5.93 14.37
C GLN A 68 1.58 6.03 13.68
N CYS A 69 1.28 5.14 12.75
CA CYS A 69 0.01 5.11 12.02
C CYS A 69 -1.13 4.48 12.83
N GLN A 70 -0.80 3.66 13.81
CA GLN A 70 -1.75 2.86 14.57
C GLN A 70 -2.92 3.67 15.14
N PRO A 71 -2.76 4.89 15.70
CA PRO A 71 -3.89 5.66 16.22
C PRO A 71 -4.93 6.06 15.16
N TYR A 72 -4.59 5.98 13.89
CA TYR A 72 -5.43 6.48 12.78
C TYR A 72 -6.07 5.35 11.97
N VAL A 73 -5.72 4.08 12.24
CA VAL A 73 -6.34 2.94 11.55
C VAL A 73 -7.76 2.73 12.05
N LYS A 74 -8.68 2.45 11.14
CA LYS A 74 -10.07 2.12 11.43
C LYS A 74 -10.39 0.71 10.97
N ASP A 75 -11.51 0.16 11.45
CA ASP A 75 -11.91 -1.22 11.09
C ASP A 75 -12.06 -1.41 9.57
N ASP A 76 -12.48 -0.38 8.85
CA ASP A 76 -12.68 -0.41 7.40
C ASP A 76 -11.45 0.01 6.59
N THR A 77 -10.33 0.33 7.23
CA THR A 77 -9.10 0.70 6.53
C THR A 77 -8.50 -0.52 5.84
N LEU A 78 -8.35 -0.45 4.52
CA LEU A 78 -7.64 -1.46 3.74
C LEU A 78 -6.16 -1.10 3.66
N ILE A 79 -5.30 -2.02 4.06
CA ILE A 79 -3.85 -1.86 4.01
C ILE A 79 -3.31 -2.70 2.85
N ILE A 80 -2.58 -2.05 1.94
CA ILE A 80 -1.87 -2.73 0.85
C ILE A 80 -0.38 -2.47 1.04
N SER A 81 0.41 -3.52 1.26
CA SER A 81 1.86 -3.40 1.44
C SER A 81 2.59 -3.87 0.20
N VAL A 82 3.54 -3.07 -0.29
CA VAL A 82 4.46 -3.43 -1.37
C VAL A 82 5.88 -3.71 -0.85
N ALA A 83 6.05 -3.82 0.46
CA ALA A 83 7.35 -4.09 1.08
C ALA A 83 7.74 -5.56 0.98
N ALA A 84 8.96 -5.81 0.52
CA ALA A 84 9.51 -7.16 0.47
C ALA A 84 9.86 -7.67 1.88
N GLY A 85 9.66 -8.97 2.13
CA GLY A 85 10.14 -9.63 3.35
C GLY A 85 9.39 -9.30 4.63
N ILE A 86 8.29 -8.56 4.57
CA ILE A 86 7.46 -8.26 5.74
C ILE A 86 6.16 -9.05 5.64
N ALA A 87 5.97 -10.01 6.54
CA ALA A 87 4.76 -10.83 6.58
C ALA A 87 3.51 -9.99 6.90
N ALA A 88 2.37 -10.34 6.32
CA ALA A 88 1.10 -9.66 6.57
C ALA A 88 0.71 -9.72 8.05
N GLN A 89 1.00 -10.82 8.73
CA GLN A 89 0.74 -10.99 10.17
C GLN A 89 1.52 -9.99 11.02
N SER A 90 2.75 -9.65 10.64
CA SER A 90 3.55 -8.65 11.33
C SER A 90 2.92 -7.26 11.21
N ILE A 91 2.46 -6.90 10.03
CA ILE A 91 1.76 -5.64 9.79
C ILE A 91 0.47 -5.58 10.63
N ALA A 92 -0.29 -6.67 10.67
CA ALA A 92 -1.51 -6.79 11.47
C ALA A 92 -1.25 -6.53 12.95
N LYS A 93 -0.16 -7.07 13.50
CA LYS A 93 0.23 -6.89 14.90
C LYS A 93 0.65 -5.45 15.20
N TRP A 94 1.44 -4.84 14.33
CA TRP A 94 1.91 -3.46 14.52
C TRP A 94 0.80 -2.43 14.44
N LEU A 95 -0.29 -2.75 13.74
CA LEU A 95 -1.49 -1.90 13.65
C LEU A 95 -2.59 -2.33 14.62
N ALA A 96 -2.29 -3.20 15.59
CA ALA A 96 -3.28 -3.69 16.55
C ALA A 96 -3.87 -2.56 17.40
N VAL A 97 -5.18 -2.58 17.58
CA VAL A 97 -5.91 -1.63 18.43
C VAL A 97 -6.52 -2.43 19.60
N ASN A 98 -6.21 -2.02 20.84
CA ASN A 98 -6.67 -2.70 22.06
C ASN A 98 -6.34 -4.22 22.05
N GLY A 99 -5.15 -4.57 21.59
CA GLY A 99 -4.70 -5.95 21.51
C GLY A 99 -5.29 -6.76 20.36
N LYS A 100 -6.17 -6.17 19.54
CA LYS A 100 -6.81 -6.84 18.41
C LYS A 100 -6.06 -6.51 17.11
N PRO A 101 -5.47 -7.51 16.42
CA PRO A 101 -4.76 -7.27 15.17
C PRO A 101 -5.67 -6.68 14.10
N HIS A 102 -5.09 -5.84 13.24
CA HIS A 102 -5.79 -5.31 12.07
C HIS A 102 -5.54 -6.22 10.87
N ASN A 103 -6.55 -7.01 10.49
CA ASN A 103 -6.39 -8.10 9.52
C ASN A 103 -6.84 -7.77 8.08
N ARG A 104 -7.28 -6.54 7.79
CA ARG A 104 -7.62 -6.13 6.40
C ARG A 104 -6.36 -5.73 5.64
N ILE A 105 -5.52 -6.74 5.38
CA ILE A 105 -4.20 -6.54 4.79
C ILE A 105 -4.05 -7.37 3.53
N ILE A 106 -3.60 -6.71 2.45
CA ILE A 106 -3.16 -7.32 1.20
C ILE A 106 -1.67 -7.06 1.05
N ARG A 107 -0.88 -8.10 0.80
CA ARG A 107 0.49 -7.96 0.34
C ARG A 107 0.52 -7.98 -1.18
N ALA A 108 1.30 -7.09 -1.75
CA ALA A 108 1.54 -7.03 -3.18
C ALA A 108 3.05 -7.07 -3.44
N MET A 109 3.44 -7.84 -4.44
CA MET A 109 4.84 -7.92 -4.88
C MET A 109 4.92 -7.56 -6.36
N PRO A 110 4.98 -6.25 -6.66
CA PRO A 110 5.19 -5.78 -8.02
C PRO A 110 6.66 -5.91 -8.42
N ASN A 111 6.93 -5.83 -9.72
CA ASN A 111 8.28 -5.85 -10.25
C ASN A 111 8.61 -4.53 -10.96
N THR A 112 9.89 -4.36 -11.34
CA THR A 112 10.39 -3.13 -11.96
C THR A 112 9.64 -2.68 -13.21
N PRO A 113 9.18 -3.56 -14.14
CA PRO A 113 8.41 -3.13 -15.31
C PRO A 113 7.09 -2.42 -14.99
N ALA A 114 6.64 -2.41 -13.73
CA ALA A 114 5.49 -1.63 -13.30
C ALA A 114 5.65 -0.12 -13.61
N PHE A 115 6.89 0.39 -13.63
CA PHE A 115 7.16 1.79 -13.96
C PHE A 115 6.74 2.18 -15.38
N ILE A 116 6.66 1.21 -16.30
CA ILE A 116 6.23 1.42 -17.68
C ILE A 116 4.89 0.75 -17.98
N GLY A 117 4.15 0.35 -16.96
CA GLY A 117 2.84 -0.28 -17.13
C GLY A 117 2.87 -1.74 -17.55
N CYS A 118 4.03 -2.39 -17.52
CA CYS A 118 4.23 -3.78 -17.95
C CYS A 118 4.63 -4.69 -16.79
N GLY A 119 4.21 -4.36 -15.58
CA GLY A 119 4.52 -5.13 -14.39
C GLY A 119 3.78 -6.45 -14.30
N ALA A 120 4.30 -7.33 -13.44
CA ALA A 120 3.59 -8.51 -12.96
C ALA A 120 3.61 -8.45 -11.43
N THR A 121 2.44 -8.54 -10.81
CA THR A 121 2.28 -8.39 -9.38
C THR A 121 1.68 -9.64 -8.77
N GLY A 122 2.36 -10.22 -7.78
CA GLY A 122 1.77 -11.22 -6.90
C GLY A 122 0.92 -10.51 -5.82
N LEU A 123 -0.27 -11.04 -5.54
CA LEU A 123 -1.17 -10.51 -4.50
C LEU A 123 -1.51 -11.62 -3.51
N MET A 124 -1.49 -11.29 -2.21
CA MET A 124 -1.91 -12.19 -1.14
C MET A 124 -2.74 -11.42 -0.13
N ALA A 125 -3.86 -12.00 0.31
CA ALA A 125 -4.79 -11.37 1.25
C ALA A 125 -4.94 -12.20 2.51
N LEU A 126 -4.99 -11.55 3.68
CA LEU A 126 -5.43 -12.20 4.91
C LEU A 126 -6.94 -12.50 4.87
N ALA A 127 -7.38 -13.44 5.71
CA ALA A 127 -8.76 -13.96 5.68
C ALA A 127 -9.85 -12.90 5.90
N ALA A 128 -9.54 -11.81 6.62
CA ALA A 128 -10.50 -10.74 6.89
C ALA A 128 -10.71 -9.78 5.71
N VAL A 129 -9.92 -9.90 4.65
CA VAL A 129 -10.06 -9.09 3.44
C VAL A 129 -11.32 -9.51 2.70
N GLU A 130 -12.18 -8.54 2.40
CA GLU A 130 -13.45 -8.77 1.74
C GLU A 130 -13.29 -8.81 0.21
N PRO A 131 -14.26 -9.39 -0.54
CA PRO A 131 -14.19 -9.42 -2.01
C PRO A 131 -14.04 -8.03 -2.64
N ASN A 132 -14.71 -7.03 -2.09
CA ASN A 132 -14.59 -5.64 -2.57
C ASN A 132 -13.17 -5.08 -2.38
N ASP A 133 -12.51 -5.44 -1.29
CA ASP A 133 -11.11 -5.05 -1.04
C ASP A 133 -10.16 -5.65 -2.08
N LYS A 134 -10.41 -6.91 -2.45
CA LYS A 134 -9.64 -7.58 -3.50
C LYS A 134 -9.82 -6.88 -4.85
N LEU A 135 -11.04 -6.47 -5.18
CA LEU A 135 -11.31 -5.70 -6.41
C LEU A 135 -10.57 -4.36 -6.41
N ILE A 136 -10.49 -3.69 -5.28
CA ILE A 136 -9.73 -2.44 -5.14
C ILE A 136 -8.25 -2.70 -5.44
N ALA A 137 -7.65 -3.72 -4.83
CA ALA A 137 -6.24 -4.07 -5.08
C ALA A 137 -6.00 -4.45 -6.55
N GLU A 138 -6.88 -5.23 -7.14
CA GLU A 138 -6.82 -5.59 -8.57
C GLU A 138 -6.86 -4.35 -9.46
N THR A 139 -7.75 -3.41 -9.15
CA THR A 139 -7.85 -2.13 -9.88
C THR A 139 -6.56 -1.33 -9.79
N VAL A 140 -5.95 -1.25 -8.59
CA VAL A 140 -4.69 -0.56 -8.37
C VAL A 140 -3.57 -1.16 -9.23
N PHE A 141 -3.37 -2.48 -9.15
CA PHE A 141 -2.23 -3.12 -9.80
C PHE A 141 -2.44 -3.36 -11.30
N LYS A 142 -3.68 -3.38 -11.78
CA LYS A 142 -3.97 -3.42 -13.22
C LYS A 142 -3.51 -2.14 -13.94
N THR A 143 -3.39 -1.03 -13.23
CA THR A 143 -2.85 0.21 -13.80
C THR A 143 -1.37 0.12 -14.16
N VAL A 144 -0.63 -0.84 -13.58
CA VAL A 144 0.81 -1.00 -13.78
C VAL A 144 1.19 -2.34 -14.41
N GLY A 145 0.23 -3.17 -14.78
CA GLY A 145 0.47 -4.45 -15.46
C GLY A 145 -0.56 -5.51 -15.14
N GLU A 146 -0.12 -6.76 -15.09
CA GLU A 146 -0.95 -7.91 -14.75
C GLU A 146 -0.75 -8.30 -13.28
N PHE A 147 -1.66 -9.10 -12.72
CA PHE A 147 -1.55 -9.60 -11.36
C PHE A 147 -1.97 -11.06 -11.28
N VAL A 148 -1.55 -11.72 -10.20
CA VAL A 148 -1.95 -13.09 -9.86
C VAL A 148 -2.11 -13.19 -8.34
N TRP A 149 -3.19 -13.85 -7.88
CA TRP A 149 -3.38 -14.13 -6.47
C TRP A 149 -2.63 -15.38 -6.05
N VAL A 150 -1.99 -15.33 -4.90
CA VAL A 150 -1.31 -16.46 -4.26
C VAL A 150 -1.86 -16.65 -2.83
N ASP A 151 -1.64 -17.82 -2.25
CA ASP A 151 -2.39 -18.25 -1.05
C ASP A 151 -1.76 -17.83 0.28
N ASN A 152 -0.44 -17.53 0.29
CA ASN A 152 0.26 -17.26 1.55
C ASN A 152 1.52 -16.40 1.34
N ASP A 153 2.10 -15.95 2.46
CA ASP A 153 3.34 -15.16 2.44
C ASP A 153 4.51 -15.88 1.77
N GLN A 154 4.62 -17.18 1.97
CA GLN A 154 5.69 -17.97 1.38
C GLN A 154 5.59 -17.96 -0.15
N ALA A 155 4.39 -18.10 -0.69
CA ALA A 155 4.16 -18.06 -2.15
C ALA A 155 4.46 -16.67 -2.73
N ILE A 156 4.10 -15.59 -2.03
CA ILE A 156 4.38 -14.24 -2.51
C ILE A 156 5.89 -13.93 -2.44
N ASP A 157 6.58 -14.42 -1.44
CA ASP A 157 8.04 -14.28 -1.35
C ASP A 157 8.75 -15.05 -2.47
N ALA A 158 8.20 -16.18 -2.91
CA ALA A 158 8.72 -16.95 -4.04
C ALA A 158 8.57 -16.20 -5.37
N VAL A 159 7.52 -15.40 -5.55
CA VAL A 159 7.34 -14.55 -6.75
C VAL A 159 8.48 -13.54 -6.89
N THR A 160 9.02 -13.05 -5.76
CA THR A 160 10.15 -12.10 -5.74
C THR A 160 11.43 -12.71 -6.34
N ALA A 161 11.57 -14.03 -6.27
CA ALA A 161 12.77 -14.74 -6.76
C ALA A 161 12.77 -14.97 -8.29
N LEU A 162 11.66 -14.70 -8.96
CA LEU A 162 11.52 -14.82 -10.40
C LEU A 162 11.83 -13.51 -11.12
#